data_a9c7d0e19cafa9c735b7500ecca05ac1
#
_entry.id   a9c7d0e19cafa9c735b7500ecca05ac1
#
_cell.length_a   1.000
_cell.length_b   1.000
_cell.length_c   1.000
_cell.angle_alpha   90.00
_cell.angle_beta   90.00
_cell.angle_gamma   90.00
#
_symmetry.space_group_name_H-M   'P 1'
#
loop_
_entity.id
_entity.type
_entity.pdbx_description
1 polymer ?
#
loop_
_entity_poly.entity_id
_entity_poly.type
_entity_poly.pdbx_seq_one_letter_code
_entity_poly.pdbx_strand_id
1 'polypeptide(L)'
;MHYAVSHQTAAEIVYNRANAEKPHMGLTTWKNAPDGRVVKSDVTIAKNYLSDKEIESLNLLTTAFLDMAEDRARRHIIMKMTDWKTLLERYLQLSDRDILPDAGSVSHEEAEAKALGEYEKFWRIQDKTILSDFDRFIEDLK
;
A
#
# COMPACT_ATOMS: atom_id res chain seq x y z
N MET A 1 -10.48 3.95 3.16
CA MET A 1 -10.25 2.70 3.92
C MET A 1 -8.86 2.55 4.52
N HIS A 2 -7.80 3.03 3.87
CA HIS A 2 -6.46 3.00 4.46
C HIS A 2 -6.41 3.68 5.84
N TYR A 3 -7.04 4.84 5.99
CA TYR A 3 -7.09 5.54 7.26
C TYR A 3 -7.77 4.72 8.36
N ALA A 4 -8.85 4.02 8.04
CA ALA A 4 -9.57 3.19 8.99
C ALA A 4 -8.72 2.05 9.57
N VAL A 5 -7.69 1.61 8.84
CA VAL A 5 -6.81 0.51 9.23
C VAL A 5 -5.52 0.99 9.88
N SER A 6 -4.92 2.06 9.36
CA SER A 6 -3.58 2.52 9.75
C SER A 6 -3.52 3.91 10.35
N HIS A 7 -4.66 4.64 10.40
CA HIS A 7 -4.75 6.06 10.79
C HIS A 7 -3.94 7.00 9.89
N GLN A 8 -3.63 6.54 8.66
CA GLN A 8 -2.93 7.33 7.65
C GLN A 8 -3.65 7.20 6.30
N THR A 9 -3.62 8.26 5.50
CA THR A 9 -4.09 8.18 4.11
C THR A 9 -3.11 7.33 3.29
N ALA A 10 -3.53 6.88 2.11
CA ALA A 10 -2.63 6.14 1.20
C ALA A 10 -1.36 6.93 0.91
N ALA A 11 -1.49 8.24 0.63
CA ALA A 11 -0.34 9.12 0.38
C ALA A 11 0.59 9.21 1.59
N GLU A 12 0.03 9.34 2.80
CA GLU A 12 0.82 9.39 4.04
C GLU A 12 1.57 8.08 4.29
N ILE A 13 0.95 6.94 4.01
CA ILE A 13 1.59 5.62 4.15
C ILE A 13 2.83 5.53 3.25
N VAL A 14 2.68 5.87 1.98
CA VAL A 14 3.80 5.85 1.02
C VAL A 14 4.89 6.83 1.47
N TYR A 15 4.52 8.06 1.80
CA TYR A 15 5.46 9.08 2.21
C TYR A 15 6.27 8.70 3.45
N ASN A 16 5.60 8.16 4.47
CA ASN A 16 6.23 7.85 5.76
C ASN A 16 7.01 6.54 5.75
N ARG A 17 6.63 5.57 4.93
CA ARG A 17 7.19 4.22 4.96
C ARG A 17 8.21 3.93 3.87
N ALA A 18 8.23 4.69 2.78
CA ALA A 18 9.24 4.55 1.73
C ALA A 18 10.60 5.01 2.24
N ASN A 19 11.57 4.09 2.33
CA ASN A 19 12.89 4.38 2.86
C ASN A 19 13.94 3.47 2.22
N ALA A 20 14.86 4.07 1.45
CA ALA A 20 15.91 3.35 0.76
C ALA A 20 16.84 2.56 1.68
N GLU A 21 16.97 2.96 2.94
CA GLU A 21 17.83 2.31 3.93
C GLU A 21 17.21 1.05 4.54
N LYS A 22 15.90 0.87 4.40
CA LYS A 22 15.22 -0.32 4.90
C LYS A 22 15.30 -1.48 3.91
N PRO A 23 15.27 -2.74 4.39
CA PRO A 23 15.18 -3.89 3.50
C PRO A 23 13.98 -3.75 2.56
N HIS A 24 14.19 -4.01 1.28
CA HIS A 24 13.15 -3.90 0.25
C HIS A 24 12.45 -2.53 0.24
N MET A 25 13.19 -1.46 0.59
CA MET A 25 12.69 -0.08 0.62
C MET A 25 11.51 0.16 1.57
N GLY A 26 11.33 -0.68 2.56
CA GLY A 26 10.19 -0.62 3.49
C GLY A 26 8.95 -1.33 2.98
N LEU A 27 8.98 -1.91 1.79
CA LEU A 27 7.89 -2.70 1.24
C LEU A 27 7.73 -4.03 1.97
N THR A 28 6.50 -4.44 2.22
CA THR A 28 6.17 -5.75 2.77
C THR A 28 5.85 -6.75 1.67
N THR A 29 5.40 -6.26 0.53
CA THR A 29 5.16 -7.05 -0.67
C THR A 29 5.44 -6.22 -1.93
N TRP A 30 5.69 -6.86 -3.05
CA TRP A 30 5.91 -6.24 -4.36
C TRP A 30 5.65 -7.30 -5.42
N LYS A 31 5.59 -6.89 -6.70
CA LYS A 31 5.21 -7.77 -7.81
C LYS A 31 6.01 -9.07 -7.87
N ASN A 32 7.31 -9.00 -7.63
CA ASN A 32 8.22 -10.14 -7.74
C ASN A 32 8.63 -10.70 -6.36
N ALA A 33 7.88 -10.38 -5.29
CA ALA A 33 8.16 -10.86 -3.95
C ALA A 33 8.07 -12.39 -3.85
N PRO A 34 8.77 -13.02 -2.88
CA PRO A 34 9.70 -12.42 -1.93
C PRO A 34 11.13 -12.30 -2.43
N ASP A 35 11.53 -13.07 -3.44
CA ASP A 35 12.93 -13.19 -3.86
C ASP A 35 13.30 -12.29 -5.04
N GLY A 36 12.30 -11.81 -5.75
CA GLY A 36 12.50 -10.97 -6.91
C GLY A 36 12.81 -9.52 -6.58
N ARG A 37 13.19 -8.81 -7.61
CA ARG A 37 13.62 -7.42 -7.54
C ARG A 37 12.43 -6.47 -7.36
N VAL A 38 12.60 -5.45 -6.51
CA VAL A 38 11.65 -4.34 -6.41
C VAL A 38 11.76 -3.48 -7.68
N VAL A 39 10.64 -3.21 -8.33
CA VAL A 39 10.59 -2.38 -9.54
C VAL A 39 9.90 -1.04 -9.25
N LYS A 40 10.09 -0.07 -10.16
CA LYS A 40 9.62 1.29 -9.98
C LYS A 40 8.12 1.39 -9.70
N SER A 41 7.30 0.58 -10.36
CA SER A 41 5.85 0.60 -10.19
C SER A 41 5.39 0.11 -8.81
N ASP A 42 6.23 -0.61 -8.08
CA ASP A 42 5.88 -1.13 -6.75
C ASP A 42 5.84 -0.04 -5.68
N VAL A 43 6.69 0.97 -5.80
CA VAL A 43 7.00 1.89 -4.69
C VAL A 43 5.96 2.97 -4.45
N THR A 44 5.02 3.17 -5.37
CA THR A 44 3.97 4.17 -5.25
C THR A 44 2.63 3.58 -4.79
N ILE A 45 2.57 2.29 -4.53
CA ILE A 45 1.35 1.58 -4.11
C ILE A 45 1.34 1.45 -2.58
N ALA A 46 0.43 2.16 -1.92
CA ALA A 46 0.33 2.17 -0.46
C ALA A 46 0.16 0.78 0.15
N LYS A 47 -0.65 -0.08 -0.47
CA LYS A 47 -0.89 -1.44 -0.01
C LYS A 47 0.41 -2.25 0.16
N ASN A 48 1.41 -1.98 -0.65
CA ASN A 48 2.68 -2.69 -0.61
C ASN A 48 3.52 -2.38 0.64
N TYR A 49 3.17 -1.33 1.39
CA TYR A 49 3.85 -0.94 2.64
C TYR A 49 3.10 -1.38 3.90
N LEU A 50 1.94 -2.00 3.76
CA LEU A 50 1.13 -2.41 4.90
C LEU A 50 1.69 -3.68 5.55
N SER A 51 1.62 -3.75 6.88
CA SER A 51 1.95 -4.98 7.62
C SER A 51 0.90 -6.06 7.32
N ASP A 52 1.22 -7.31 7.65
CA ASP A 52 0.30 -8.44 7.44
C ASP A 52 -1.03 -8.21 8.16
N LYS A 53 -1.00 -7.67 9.38
CA LYS A 53 -2.21 -7.35 10.15
C LYS A 53 -3.02 -6.25 9.48
N GLU A 54 -2.36 -5.21 8.97
CA GLU A 54 -3.02 -4.12 8.27
C GLU A 54 -3.67 -4.60 6.97
N ILE A 55 -2.98 -5.45 6.21
CA ILE A 55 -3.53 -6.05 4.98
C ILE A 55 -4.74 -6.92 5.29
N GLU A 56 -4.67 -7.76 6.31
CA GLU A 56 -5.78 -8.60 6.74
C GLU A 56 -7.00 -7.76 7.10
N SER A 57 -6.81 -6.72 7.93
CA SER A 57 -7.88 -5.79 8.30
C SER A 57 -8.47 -5.08 7.10
N LEU A 58 -7.63 -4.61 6.17
CA LEU A 58 -8.08 -3.93 4.97
C LEU A 58 -8.91 -4.87 4.08
N ASN A 59 -8.46 -6.10 3.91
CA ASN A 59 -9.19 -7.10 3.12
C ASN A 59 -10.54 -7.43 3.73
N LEU A 60 -10.63 -7.58 5.05
CA LEU A 60 -11.89 -7.83 5.75
C LEU A 60 -12.86 -6.66 5.56
N LEU A 61 -12.40 -5.43 5.74
CA LEU A 61 -13.21 -4.23 5.53
C LEU A 61 -13.72 -4.13 4.09
N THR A 62 -12.84 -4.31 3.13
CA THR A 62 -13.15 -4.18 1.71
C THR A 62 -14.14 -5.25 1.27
N THR A 63 -13.91 -6.50 1.66
CA THR A 63 -14.79 -7.62 1.31
C THR A 63 -16.18 -7.44 1.88
N ALA A 64 -16.30 -7.08 3.15
CA ALA A 64 -17.59 -6.86 3.80
C ALA A 64 -18.35 -5.69 3.15
N PHE A 65 -17.66 -4.60 2.81
CA PHE A 65 -18.28 -3.47 2.11
C PHE A 65 -18.76 -3.84 0.72
N LEU A 66 -17.96 -4.59 -0.05
CA LEU A 66 -18.33 -5.04 -1.39
C LEU A 66 -19.50 -6.03 -1.36
N ASP A 67 -19.55 -6.91 -0.36
CA ASP A 67 -20.68 -7.82 -0.18
C ASP A 67 -21.99 -7.05 0.06
N MET A 68 -21.93 -6.01 0.89
CA MET A 68 -23.07 -5.14 1.15
C MET A 68 -23.49 -4.36 -0.12
N ALA A 69 -22.52 -3.90 -0.90
CA ALA A 69 -22.77 -3.24 -2.17
C ALA A 69 -23.45 -4.17 -3.18
N GLU A 70 -22.99 -5.42 -3.25
CA GLU A 70 -23.59 -6.44 -4.11
C GLU A 70 -25.04 -6.73 -3.71
N ASP A 71 -25.32 -6.86 -2.42
CA ASP A 71 -26.70 -7.07 -1.93
C ASP A 71 -27.61 -5.95 -2.36
N ARG A 72 -27.17 -4.69 -2.23
CA ARG A 72 -27.95 -3.53 -2.67
C ARG A 72 -28.19 -3.54 -4.17
N ALA A 73 -27.19 -3.93 -4.96
CA ALA A 73 -27.34 -4.04 -6.42
C ALA A 73 -28.36 -5.11 -6.80
N ARG A 74 -28.34 -6.27 -6.16
CA ARG A 74 -29.32 -7.35 -6.37
C ARG A 74 -30.74 -6.95 -6.01
N ARG A 75 -30.91 -6.08 -5.03
CA ARG A 75 -32.20 -5.54 -4.62
C ARG A 75 -32.63 -4.34 -5.46
N HIS A 76 -31.86 -4.00 -6.50
CA HIS A 76 -32.14 -2.88 -7.42
C HIS A 76 -32.28 -1.52 -6.73
N ILE A 77 -31.52 -1.30 -5.66
CA ILE A 77 -31.46 -0.02 -4.96
C ILE A 77 -30.55 0.92 -5.75
N ILE A 78 -31.11 2.03 -6.25
CA ILE A 78 -30.35 3.02 -6.99
C ILE A 78 -29.46 3.80 -6.02
N MET A 79 -28.15 3.86 -6.32
CA MET A 79 -27.15 4.51 -5.47
C MET A 79 -26.40 5.59 -6.26
N LYS A 80 -26.36 6.80 -5.69
CA LYS A 80 -25.51 7.89 -6.18
C LYS A 80 -24.16 7.83 -5.46
N MET A 81 -23.15 8.54 -5.95
CA MET A 81 -21.83 8.59 -5.29
C MET A 81 -21.91 9.09 -3.84
N THR A 82 -22.80 10.06 -3.58
CA THR A 82 -23.04 10.57 -2.21
C THR A 82 -23.61 9.48 -1.30
N ASP A 83 -24.44 8.60 -1.84
CA ASP A 83 -25.03 7.48 -1.09
C ASP A 83 -23.96 6.44 -0.73
N TRP A 84 -23.03 6.15 -1.67
CA TRP A 84 -21.92 5.25 -1.43
C TRP A 84 -20.99 5.79 -0.33
N LYS A 85 -20.70 7.09 -0.36
CA LYS A 85 -19.90 7.75 0.67
C LYS A 85 -20.56 7.62 2.04
N THR A 86 -21.85 7.93 2.13
CA THR A 86 -22.62 7.82 3.38
C THR A 86 -22.64 6.39 3.89
N LEU A 87 -22.83 5.41 3.00
CA LEU A 87 -22.84 3.99 3.34
C LEU A 87 -21.48 3.55 3.89
N LEU A 88 -20.39 3.96 3.25
CA LEU A 88 -19.05 3.65 3.73
C LEU A 88 -18.80 4.23 5.11
N GLU A 89 -19.15 5.49 5.34
CA GLU A 89 -18.99 6.14 6.64
C GLU A 89 -19.79 5.43 7.74
N ARG A 90 -21.03 5.05 7.46
CA ARG A 90 -21.86 4.28 8.40
C ARG A 90 -21.26 2.91 8.71
N TYR A 91 -20.75 2.24 7.68
CA TYR A 91 -20.11 0.94 7.84
C TYR A 91 -18.85 1.04 8.72
N LEU A 92 -18.01 2.04 8.50
CA LEU A 92 -16.82 2.26 9.30
C LEU A 92 -17.18 2.57 10.77
N GLN A 93 -18.20 3.40 11.00
CA GLN A 93 -18.69 3.69 12.35
C GLN A 93 -19.22 2.43 13.05
N LEU A 94 -20.01 1.63 12.35
CA LEU A 94 -20.54 0.38 12.88
C LEU A 94 -19.43 -0.62 13.23
N SER A 95 -18.33 -0.59 12.49
CA SER A 95 -17.17 -1.45 12.69
C SER A 95 -16.17 -0.89 13.72
N ASP A 96 -16.53 0.22 14.41
CA ASP A 96 -15.66 0.92 15.36
C ASP A 96 -14.34 1.37 14.74
N ARG A 97 -14.40 1.79 13.47
CA ARG A 97 -13.25 2.32 12.73
C ARG A 97 -13.33 3.82 12.59
N ASP A 98 -12.18 4.48 12.59
CA ASP A 98 -12.10 5.91 12.43
C ASP A 98 -12.34 6.33 10.97
N ILE A 99 -13.03 7.46 10.80
CA ILE A 99 -13.28 8.08 9.51
C ILE A 99 -12.23 9.17 9.30
N LEU A 100 -11.71 9.26 8.07
CA LEU A 100 -10.76 10.31 7.70
C LEU A 100 -11.38 11.69 7.90
N PRO A 101 -10.81 12.53 8.81
CA PRO A 101 -11.37 13.84 9.11
C PRO A 101 -11.11 14.89 8.04
N ASP A 102 -10.05 14.71 7.23
CA ASP A 102 -9.64 15.66 6.19
C ASP A 102 -8.90 14.92 5.07
N ALA A 103 -8.30 15.66 4.14
CA ALA A 103 -7.57 15.09 3.01
C ALA A 103 -6.19 14.51 3.39
N GLY A 104 -5.78 14.63 4.67
CA GLY A 104 -4.46 14.24 5.13
C GLY A 104 -3.42 15.33 4.95
N SER A 105 -2.20 15.07 5.45
CA SER A 105 -1.10 16.05 5.47
C SER A 105 -0.17 15.95 4.26
N VAL A 106 -0.30 14.91 3.46
CA VAL A 106 0.59 14.63 2.31
C VAL A 106 -0.26 14.46 1.06
N SER A 107 0.11 15.17 -0.01
CA SER A 107 -0.55 15.01 -1.31
C SER A 107 -0.05 13.74 -2.01
N HIS A 108 -0.83 13.28 -3.00
CA HIS A 108 -0.44 12.16 -3.85
C HIS A 108 0.90 12.44 -4.56
N GLU A 109 1.06 13.66 -5.09
CA GLU A 109 2.27 14.09 -5.79
C GLU A 109 3.49 14.10 -4.88
N GLU A 110 3.36 14.59 -3.65
CA GLU A 110 4.44 14.59 -2.66
C GLU A 110 4.86 13.17 -2.30
N ALA A 111 3.89 12.28 -2.09
CA ALA A 111 4.15 10.89 -1.77
C ALA A 111 4.86 10.18 -2.92
N GLU A 112 4.39 10.37 -4.15
CA GLU A 112 4.99 9.79 -5.34
C GLU A 112 6.42 10.28 -5.54
N ALA A 113 6.65 11.58 -5.42
CA ALA A 113 7.98 12.17 -5.55
C ALA A 113 8.95 11.59 -4.51
N LYS A 114 8.53 11.46 -3.26
CA LYS A 114 9.37 10.86 -2.22
C LYS A 114 9.67 9.40 -2.51
N ALA A 115 8.67 8.61 -2.88
CA ALA A 115 8.83 7.18 -3.15
C ALA A 115 9.80 6.96 -4.33
N LEU A 116 9.66 7.73 -5.40
CA LEU A 116 10.54 7.63 -6.56
C LEU A 116 11.96 8.06 -6.24
N GLY A 117 12.15 9.12 -5.43
CA GLY A 117 13.46 9.56 -4.97
C GLY A 117 14.15 8.50 -4.11
N GLU A 118 13.43 7.87 -3.19
CA GLU A 118 13.94 6.78 -2.38
C GLU A 118 14.23 5.54 -3.23
N TYR A 119 13.42 5.28 -4.24
CA TYR A 119 13.65 4.16 -5.16
C TYR A 119 14.96 4.32 -5.93
N GLU A 120 15.31 5.51 -6.39
CA GLU A 120 16.59 5.74 -7.07
C GLU A 120 17.79 5.37 -6.18
N LYS A 121 17.74 5.76 -4.91
CA LYS A 121 18.76 5.39 -3.94
C LYS A 121 18.78 3.89 -3.69
N PHE A 122 17.62 3.30 -3.51
CA PHE A 122 17.47 1.85 -3.27
C PHE A 122 17.92 1.04 -4.48
N TRP A 123 17.60 1.49 -5.69
CA TRP A 123 17.99 0.80 -6.92
C TRP A 123 19.51 0.62 -7.00
N ARG A 124 20.27 1.65 -6.64
CA ARG A 124 21.73 1.58 -6.62
C ARG A 124 22.23 0.55 -5.60
N ILE A 125 21.64 0.53 -4.41
CA ILE A 125 21.96 -0.44 -3.36
C ILE A 125 21.61 -1.86 -3.81
N GLN A 126 20.42 -2.05 -4.38
CA GLN A 126 19.93 -3.32 -4.88
C GLN A 126 20.83 -3.88 -5.98
N ASP A 127 21.23 -3.03 -6.91
CA ASP A 127 22.14 -3.42 -8.00
C ASP A 127 23.50 -3.87 -7.48
N LYS A 128 24.09 -3.14 -6.54
CA LYS A 128 25.36 -3.51 -5.91
C LYS A 128 25.26 -4.88 -5.23
N THR A 129 24.18 -5.13 -4.52
CA THR A 129 23.95 -6.39 -3.82
C THR A 129 23.85 -7.55 -4.81
N ILE A 130 23.11 -7.36 -5.90
CA ILE A 130 22.97 -8.38 -6.95
C ILE A 130 24.32 -8.67 -7.63
N LEU A 131 25.08 -7.65 -7.94
CA LEU A 131 26.41 -7.79 -8.53
C LEU A 131 27.37 -8.51 -7.58
N SER A 132 27.34 -8.19 -6.29
CA SER A 132 28.16 -8.87 -5.28
C SER A 132 27.83 -10.35 -5.16
N ASP A 133 26.55 -10.71 -5.18
CA ASP A 133 26.10 -12.10 -5.14
C ASP A 133 26.52 -12.86 -6.40
N PHE A 134 26.43 -12.21 -7.55
CA PHE A 134 26.88 -12.79 -8.82
C PHE A 134 28.41 -13.03 -8.82
N ASP A 135 29.19 -12.09 -8.33
CA ASP A 135 30.64 -12.21 -8.22
C ASP A 135 31.03 -13.37 -7.29
N ARG A 136 30.34 -13.52 -6.14
CA ARG A 136 30.54 -14.64 -5.23
C ARG A 136 30.24 -15.98 -5.91
N PHE A 137 29.15 -16.03 -6.67
CA PHE A 137 28.77 -17.22 -7.41
C PHE A 137 29.86 -17.64 -8.41
N ILE A 138 30.43 -16.68 -9.13
CA ILE A 138 31.52 -16.94 -10.08
C ILE A 138 32.77 -17.45 -9.37
N GLU A 139 33.12 -16.84 -8.21
CA GLU A 139 34.27 -17.31 -7.42
C GLU A 139 34.09 -18.76 -6.94
N ASP A 140 32.89 -19.12 -6.51
CA ASP A 140 32.57 -20.48 -6.05
C ASP A 140 32.68 -21.51 -7.17
N LEU A 141 32.53 -21.07 -8.41
CA LEU A 141 32.68 -21.94 -9.59
C LEU A 141 34.15 -22.20 -10.01
N LYS A 142 35.07 -21.39 -9.51
CA LYS A 142 36.51 -21.55 -9.76
C LYS A 142 37.09 -22.55 -8.78
#